data_fbd8edb30d0ec77ea0929078519592df
#
_entry.id   fbd8edb30d0ec77ea0929078519592df
#
_cell.length_a   1.000
_cell.length_b   1.000
_cell.length_c   1.000
_cell.angle_alpha   90.00
_cell.angle_beta   90.00
_cell.angle_gamma   90.00
#
_symmetry.space_group_name_H-M   'P 1'
#
loop_
_entity.id
_entity.type
_entity.pdbx_description
1 polymer ?
#
loop_
_entity_poly.entity_id
_entity_poly.type
_entity_poly.pdbx_seq_one_letter_code
_entity_poly.pdbx_strand_id
1 'polypeptide(L)'
;LPKIGNCVTACPYGARYRNPALRIADKCDFCEHRLKRGEKPACVVTCATRARTFGDIHDPASEVSRMIKGEKLVRVNAPHVNTQPNIYYCEGTRLLDWAVTSTLPGNVHMDRKFWEKSG
;
A
#
# COMPACT_ATOMS: atom_id res chain seq x y z
N LEU A 1 -28.94 -1.50 12.10
CA LEU A 1 -27.60 -0.90 12.01
C LEU A 1 -26.96 -1.41 10.72
N PRO A 2 -26.44 -0.54 9.83
CA PRO A 2 -25.74 -1.02 8.66
C PRO A 2 -24.59 -1.91 9.14
N LYS A 3 -24.36 -3.04 8.46
CA LYS A 3 -23.28 -3.99 8.75
C LYS A 3 -21.94 -3.33 8.37
N ILE A 4 -21.51 -2.38 9.20
CA ILE A 4 -20.21 -1.71 9.07
C ILE A 4 -19.15 -2.75 9.43
N GLY A 5 -18.68 -3.48 8.47
CA GLY A 5 -17.69 -4.52 8.76
C GLY A 5 -17.31 -5.38 7.56
N ASN A 6 -18.21 -5.54 6.59
CA ASN A 6 -17.93 -6.41 5.46
C ASN A 6 -16.69 -6.00 4.66
N CYS A 7 -16.45 -4.69 4.48
CA CYS A 7 -15.27 -4.21 3.80
C CYS A 7 -13.97 -4.37 4.62
N VAL A 8 -14.08 -4.43 5.96
CA VAL A 8 -12.94 -4.71 6.84
C VAL A 8 -12.55 -6.17 6.76
N THR A 9 -13.54 -7.07 6.85
CA THR A 9 -13.30 -8.52 6.80
C THR A 9 -12.97 -9.02 5.39
N ALA A 10 -13.53 -8.38 4.36
CA ALA A 10 -13.31 -8.76 2.97
C ALA A 10 -11.99 -8.20 2.37
N CYS A 11 -11.32 -7.27 3.05
CA CYS A 11 -10.08 -6.70 2.53
C CYS A 11 -8.95 -7.74 2.56
N PRO A 12 -8.43 -8.19 1.41
CA PRO A 12 -7.40 -9.21 1.36
C PRO A 12 -6.04 -8.73 1.89
N TYR A 13 -5.88 -7.43 2.08
CA TYR A 13 -4.65 -6.80 2.58
C TYR A 13 -4.70 -6.49 4.08
N GLY A 14 -5.84 -6.69 4.75
CA GLY A 14 -6.02 -6.24 6.13
C GLY A 14 -5.83 -4.72 6.31
N ALA A 15 -6.02 -3.95 5.25
CA ALA A 15 -5.73 -2.51 5.21
C ALA A 15 -6.83 -1.63 5.80
N ARG A 16 -7.94 -2.23 6.21
CA ARG A 16 -9.10 -1.51 6.74
C ARG A 16 -9.34 -1.89 8.18
N TYR A 17 -9.75 -0.93 8.97
CA TYR A 17 -10.09 -1.13 10.38
C TYR A 17 -11.41 -0.42 10.71
N ARG A 18 -11.97 -0.78 11.84
CA ARG A 18 -13.16 -0.11 12.38
C ARG A 18 -12.69 1.01 13.30
N ASN A 19 -12.99 2.25 12.93
CA ASN A 19 -12.75 3.40 13.78
C ASN A 19 -13.79 3.42 14.91
N PRO A 20 -13.39 3.24 16.19
CA PRO A 20 -14.33 3.15 17.28
C PRO A 20 -14.99 4.49 17.63
N ALA A 21 -14.29 5.60 17.40
CA ALA A 21 -14.79 6.94 17.70
C ALA A 21 -15.85 7.38 16.68
N LEU A 22 -15.56 7.18 15.39
CA LEU A 22 -16.46 7.58 14.30
C LEU A 22 -17.47 6.49 13.92
N ARG A 23 -17.27 5.26 14.38
CA ARG A 23 -18.10 4.08 14.06
C ARG A 23 -18.19 3.78 12.56
N ILE A 24 -17.14 4.07 11.81
CA ILE A 24 -17.01 3.83 10.38
C ILE A 24 -15.88 2.85 10.10
N ALA A 25 -15.89 2.26 8.90
CA ALA A 25 -14.70 1.60 8.36
C ALA A 25 -13.73 2.67 7.85
N ASP A 26 -12.48 2.53 8.22
CA ASP A 26 -11.45 3.52 7.92
C ASP A 26 -10.19 2.84 7.37
N LYS A 27 -9.36 3.58 6.67
CA LYS A 27 -8.08 3.14 6.13
C LYS A 27 -7.16 4.34 5.87
N CYS A 28 -5.92 4.06 5.49
CA CYS A 28 -5.01 5.09 5.02
C CYS A 28 -5.62 5.88 3.84
N ASP A 29 -5.70 7.19 3.99
CA ASP A 29 -6.16 8.17 3.00
C ASP A 29 -5.01 9.00 2.40
N PHE A 30 -3.76 8.53 2.57
CA PHE A 30 -2.53 9.26 2.26
C PHE A 30 -2.37 10.58 3.00
N CYS A 31 -2.99 10.72 4.17
CA CYS A 31 -3.00 11.96 4.95
C CYS A 31 -3.64 13.13 4.19
N GLU A 32 -4.83 12.94 3.65
CA GLU A 32 -5.56 13.93 2.84
C GLU A 32 -5.57 15.32 3.49
N HIS A 33 -5.76 15.36 4.81
CA HIS A 33 -5.75 16.61 5.58
C HIS A 33 -4.41 17.37 5.52
N ARG A 34 -3.28 16.65 5.34
CA ARG A 34 -1.96 17.26 5.13
C ARG A 34 -1.77 17.68 3.68
N LEU A 35 -2.21 16.85 2.73
CA LEU A 35 -2.12 17.15 1.31
C LEU A 35 -2.88 18.43 0.96
N LYS A 36 -4.06 18.65 1.55
CA LYS A 36 -4.84 19.88 1.41
C LYS A 36 -4.09 21.14 1.86
N ARG A 37 -3.08 20.99 2.72
CA ARG A 37 -2.20 22.09 3.15
C ARG A 37 -0.88 22.16 2.37
N GLY A 38 -0.74 21.35 1.31
CA GLY A 38 0.52 21.25 0.55
C GLY A 38 1.64 20.50 1.26
N GLU A 39 1.32 19.78 2.34
CA GLU A 39 2.29 18.98 3.10
C GLU A 39 2.35 17.54 2.56
N LYS A 40 3.49 16.88 2.72
CA LYS A 40 3.62 15.45 2.43
C LYS A 40 2.98 14.58 3.53
N PRO A 41 2.58 13.33 3.22
CA PRO A 41 2.11 12.39 4.22
C PRO A 41 3.09 12.21 5.38
N ALA A 42 2.57 12.04 6.59
CA ALA A 42 3.40 11.93 7.80
C ALA A 42 4.42 10.81 7.71
N CYS A 43 4.02 9.63 7.21
CA CYS A 43 4.91 8.48 7.07
C CYS A 43 6.08 8.70 6.09
N VAL A 44 5.94 9.62 5.16
CA VAL A 44 7.02 10.03 4.25
C VAL A 44 7.98 10.99 4.95
N VAL A 45 7.44 11.97 5.67
CA VAL A 45 8.24 12.99 6.36
C VAL A 45 9.06 12.40 7.51
N THR A 46 8.48 11.45 8.24
CA THR A 46 9.13 10.83 9.42
C THR A 46 10.08 9.69 9.05
N CYS A 47 10.15 9.29 7.79
CA CYS A 47 11.03 8.21 7.37
C CYS A 47 12.50 8.66 7.36
N ALA A 48 13.26 8.27 8.38
CA ALA A 48 14.66 8.64 8.53
C ALA A 48 15.56 8.16 7.37
N THR A 49 15.24 7.00 6.80
CA THR A 49 15.98 6.40 5.67
C THR A 49 15.52 6.93 4.31
N ARG A 50 14.50 7.78 4.27
CA ARG A 50 13.87 8.27 3.02
C ARG A 50 13.42 7.14 2.08
N ALA A 51 13.05 6.00 2.64
CA ALA A 51 12.61 4.83 1.88
C ALA A 51 11.19 4.97 1.31
N ARG A 52 10.50 6.07 1.57
CA ARG A 52 9.12 6.32 1.14
C ARG A 52 9.05 7.57 0.29
N THR A 53 8.56 7.40 -0.93
CA THR A 53 8.29 8.48 -1.87
C THR A 53 6.79 8.61 -2.08
N PHE A 54 6.29 9.81 -2.17
CA PHE A 54 4.88 10.10 -2.43
C PHE A 54 4.76 11.16 -3.55
N GLY A 55 3.81 10.97 -4.44
CA GLY A 55 3.51 11.91 -5.51
C GLY A 55 2.34 11.47 -6.37
N ASP A 56 1.99 12.30 -7.33
CA ASP A 56 0.97 12.00 -8.33
C ASP A 56 1.58 11.14 -9.44
N ILE A 57 1.01 9.97 -9.66
CA ILE A 57 1.44 9.04 -10.72
C ILE A 57 1.09 9.54 -12.13
N HIS A 58 0.15 10.47 -12.23
CA HIS A 58 -0.28 11.06 -13.50
C HIS A 58 0.51 12.32 -13.87
N ASP A 59 1.22 12.92 -12.92
CA ASP A 59 2.11 14.03 -13.19
C ASP A 59 3.46 13.51 -13.69
N PRO A 60 3.83 13.72 -14.96
CA PRO A 60 5.09 13.24 -15.51
C PRO A 60 6.33 13.91 -14.87
N ALA A 61 6.17 15.05 -14.22
CA ALA A 61 7.23 15.74 -13.50
C ALA A 61 7.44 15.19 -12.09
N SER A 62 6.50 14.41 -11.57
CA SER A 62 6.61 13.83 -10.23
C SER A 62 7.73 12.81 -10.14
N GLU A 63 8.37 12.72 -8.96
CA GLU A 63 9.40 11.73 -8.67
C GLU A 63 8.84 10.30 -8.81
N VAL A 64 7.64 10.06 -8.29
CA VAL A 64 6.96 8.76 -8.34
C VAL A 64 6.73 8.33 -9.79
N SER A 65 6.27 9.23 -10.66
CA SER A 65 6.04 8.91 -12.06
C SER A 65 7.34 8.53 -12.79
N ARG A 66 8.44 9.20 -12.46
CA ARG A 66 9.77 8.87 -12.99
C ARG A 66 10.27 7.52 -12.51
N MET A 67 10.09 7.22 -11.21
CA MET A 67 10.45 5.92 -10.64
C MET A 67 9.69 4.79 -11.29
N ILE A 68 8.37 4.93 -11.48
CA ILE A 68 7.53 3.90 -12.13
C ILE A 68 8.00 3.60 -13.56
N LYS A 69 8.52 4.60 -14.28
CA LYS A 69 9.02 4.44 -15.64
C LYS A 69 10.44 3.88 -15.72
N GLY A 70 11.28 4.17 -14.74
CA GLY A 70 12.72 3.89 -14.77
C GLY A 70 13.18 2.73 -13.90
N GLU A 71 12.40 2.35 -12.92
CA GLU A 71 12.78 1.32 -11.95
C GLU A 71 11.89 0.08 -12.05
N LYS A 72 12.43 -1.07 -11.68
CA LYS A 72 11.64 -2.27 -11.48
C LYS A 72 10.83 -2.12 -10.20
N LEU A 73 9.56 -1.79 -10.34
CA LEU A 73 8.63 -1.67 -9.26
C LEU A 73 7.57 -2.78 -9.34
N VAL A 74 7.22 -3.32 -8.20
CA VAL A 74 6.20 -4.35 -8.06
C VAL A 74 5.02 -3.86 -7.24
N ARG A 75 3.82 -4.32 -7.58
CA ARG A 75 2.61 -4.12 -6.78
C ARG A 75 2.28 -5.42 -6.05
N VAL A 76 1.89 -5.28 -4.79
CA VAL A 76 1.39 -6.42 -4.01
C VAL A 76 -0.10 -6.58 -4.30
N ASN A 77 -0.44 -7.42 -5.27
CA ASN A 77 -1.81 -7.79 -5.55
C ASN A 77 -2.21 -9.04 -4.76
N ALA A 78 -3.38 -9.02 -4.16
CA ALA A 78 -3.91 -10.22 -3.52
C ALA A 78 -4.24 -11.30 -4.58
N PRO A 79 -4.03 -12.59 -4.27
CA PRO A 79 -4.41 -13.69 -5.14
C PRO A 79 -5.89 -13.58 -5.54
N HIS A 80 -6.19 -13.88 -6.78
CA HIS A 80 -7.56 -13.92 -7.34
C HIS A 80 -8.30 -12.58 -7.44
N VAL A 81 -7.67 -11.46 -7.05
CA VAL A 81 -8.27 -10.12 -7.17
C VAL A 81 -7.26 -9.17 -7.78
N ASN A 82 -7.68 -8.49 -8.84
CA ASN A 82 -6.86 -7.40 -9.41
C ASN A 82 -7.35 -6.05 -8.88
N THR A 83 -6.85 -5.67 -7.72
CA THR A 83 -7.24 -4.42 -7.05
C THR A 83 -6.41 -3.22 -7.49
N GLN A 84 -5.35 -3.43 -8.25
CA GLN A 84 -4.41 -2.41 -8.73
C GLN A 84 -4.00 -1.41 -7.64
N PRO A 85 -3.39 -1.88 -6.53
CA PRO A 85 -3.03 -1.00 -5.43
C PRO A 85 -2.07 0.10 -5.88
N ASN A 86 -2.20 1.29 -5.28
CA ASN A 86 -1.37 2.46 -5.58
C ASN A 86 -0.08 2.52 -4.71
N ILE A 87 0.30 1.40 -4.10
CA ILE A 87 1.56 1.24 -3.40
C ILE A 87 2.46 0.35 -4.24
N TYR A 88 3.66 0.86 -4.52
CA TYR A 88 4.69 0.20 -5.29
C TYR A 88 5.89 -0.08 -4.40
N TYR A 89 6.58 -1.16 -4.66
CA TYR A 89 7.78 -1.57 -3.95
C TYR A 89 8.91 -1.73 -4.95
N CYS A 90 10.12 -1.28 -4.59
CA CYS A 90 11.31 -1.50 -5.40
C CYS A 90 11.65 -3.00 -5.39
N GLU A 91 11.87 -3.58 -6.56
CA GLU A 91 12.29 -4.97 -6.71
C GLU A 91 13.70 -5.16 -6.14
N GLY A 92 13.94 -6.29 -5.50
CA GLY A 92 15.27 -6.68 -5.01
C GLY A 92 15.56 -6.31 -3.56
N THR A 93 14.58 -5.79 -2.83
CA THR A 93 14.74 -5.64 -1.38
C THR A 93 14.53 -6.99 -0.69
N ARG A 94 15.52 -7.47 0.07
CA ARG A 94 15.40 -8.65 0.95
C ARG A 94 14.17 -8.59 1.88
N LEU A 95 13.64 -7.38 2.10
CA LEU A 95 12.43 -7.13 2.86
C LEU A 95 11.18 -7.70 2.18
N LEU A 96 11.12 -7.75 0.86
CA LEU A 96 10.01 -8.40 0.16
C LEU A 96 10.04 -9.91 0.34
N ASP A 97 11.20 -10.53 0.27
CA ASP A 97 11.36 -11.96 0.57
C ASP A 97 10.95 -12.27 2.02
N TRP A 98 11.31 -11.42 2.97
CA TRP A 98 10.90 -11.58 4.35
C TRP A 98 9.40 -11.35 4.57
N ALA A 99 8.81 -10.32 3.95
CA ALA A 99 7.38 -10.04 4.06
C ALA A 99 6.52 -11.14 3.42
N VAL A 100 7.03 -11.79 2.38
CA VAL A 100 6.39 -12.93 1.71
C VAL A 100 6.53 -14.22 2.52
N THR A 101 7.62 -14.38 3.26
CA THR A 101 7.92 -15.60 4.04
C THR A 101 7.50 -15.50 5.50
N SER A 102 7.38 -14.29 6.06
CA SER A 102 6.90 -14.12 7.43
C SER A 102 5.38 -14.23 7.47
N THR A 103 4.87 -15.18 8.22
CA THR A 103 3.47 -15.25 8.61
C THR A 103 3.15 -14.06 9.52
N LEU A 104 2.75 -12.95 8.93
CA LEU A 104 2.13 -11.88 9.71
C LEU A 104 0.84 -12.41 10.32
N PRO A 105 0.60 -12.23 11.62
CA PRO A 105 -0.68 -12.58 12.21
C PRO A 105 -1.77 -11.73 11.56
N GLY A 106 -2.55 -12.34 10.68
CA GLY A 106 -3.61 -11.65 9.95
C GLY A 106 -3.81 -12.10 8.50
N ASN A 107 -3.34 -13.29 8.12
CA ASN A 107 -3.75 -13.97 6.87
C ASN A 107 -3.39 -13.29 5.54
N VAL A 108 -2.18 -12.83 5.35
CA VAL A 108 -1.69 -12.57 4.01
C VAL A 108 -0.73 -13.70 3.63
N HIS A 109 -1.26 -14.81 3.16
CA HIS A 109 -0.48 -15.84 2.48
C HIS A 109 -0.16 -15.32 1.09
N MET A 110 1.03 -14.76 0.90
CA MET A 110 1.53 -14.41 -0.41
C MET A 110 2.46 -15.52 -0.89
N ASP A 111 2.00 -16.30 -1.87
CA ASP A 111 2.81 -17.33 -2.49
C ASP A 111 3.90 -16.66 -3.35
N ARG A 112 5.15 -17.11 -3.17
CA ARG A 112 6.32 -16.63 -3.94
C ARG A 112 6.12 -16.70 -5.46
N LYS A 113 5.40 -17.70 -5.94
CA LYS A 113 5.05 -17.88 -7.36
C LYS A 113 4.13 -16.79 -7.91
N PHE A 114 3.50 -16.03 -7.04
CA PHE A 114 2.62 -14.95 -7.45
C PHE A 114 3.40 -13.76 -8.03
N TRP A 115 4.60 -13.49 -7.52
CA TRP A 115 5.46 -12.39 -7.96
C TRP A 115 6.11 -12.64 -9.31
N GLU A 116 6.42 -13.90 -9.60
CA GLU A 116 7.07 -14.31 -10.86
C GLU A 116 6.14 -14.19 -12.08
N LYS A 117 4.82 -14.15 -11.85
CA LYS A 117 3.80 -14.06 -12.92
C LYS A 117 3.26 -12.65 -13.17
N SER A 118 3.61 -11.69 -12.32
CA SER A 118 3.10 -10.30 -12.41
C SER A 118 4.11 -9.34 -13.05
N GLY A 119 5.21 -9.91 -13.54
CA GLY A 119 6.21 -9.19 -14.32
C GLY A 119 5.80 -8.97 -15.76
#